data_0b47dc8f4f8099bfb3ac2f70d0514b6e
#
_entry.id   0b47dc8f4f8099bfb3ac2f70d0514b6e
#
_cell.length_a   1.000
_cell.length_b   1.000
_cell.length_c   1.000
_cell.angle_alpha   90.00
_cell.angle_beta   90.00
_cell.angle_gamma   90.00
#
_symmetry.space_group_name_H-M   'P 1'
#
loop_
_entity.id
_entity.type
_entity.pdbx_description
1 polymer ?
#
loop_
_entity_poly.entity_id
_entity_poly.type
_entity_poly.pdbx_seq_one_letter_code
_entity_poly.pdbx_strand_id
1 'polypeptide(L)'
;MLQLPKLFTSKLSIRISLKVVSLVAALLAVALITMLLYSRKTVKQEAIMTAEQTLEGTIEHIDGILLSVEQSAGNIYFNMYRHLDNPDKLYDYSRRLVESNPYVSGCAIALEPYFYKDRELFMAYYHRSKIGSKIVRSETFANKPYTQQVWYTEPMKRGKPCWMDPLEDLDANSEAITTFCLPIYNTEGKRIGIMGVDVTINMLSRIVLSAKPSKNSYSVMLGSDGSFIIHPDSTKRLSEKVYEQFEHGSDLSLKEAVDAMMSGQKGYKRAKIDGRECYVFYHPFTRNVATGRYLDDMGWSVGMVYPEEDIFGDYNRLLTQVLLIAIIGILLLTLLCRFIIHRRLLPLIFLTKSAHRIASGHYDESIPDSHQNDEIGQLQNHFQQMQLALAKHVEALENMNIELQERGERLRVAYHQAQAADRLKTSFLHNMTNQMLSPVQIMSERVTDLYQMQTMKSQDFDRMADDIQKQGEVITDLLNHLLELSKEATGKEERHA
;
A
#
# COMPACT_ATOMS: atom_id res chain seq x y z
N MET A 1 -46.37 4.60 25.41
CA MET A 1 -46.15 3.23 24.90
C MET A 1 -46.92 3.07 23.60
N LEU A 2 -46.30 3.33 22.48
CA LEU A 2 -46.90 3.11 21.16
C LEU A 2 -46.97 1.61 20.91
N GLN A 3 -48.19 1.07 20.92
CA GLN A 3 -48.44 -0.29 20.44
C GLN A 3 -48.06 -0.36 18.97
N LEU A 4 -46.92 -0.96 18.67
CA LEU A 4 -46.55 -1.37 17.32
C LEU A 4 -47.63 -2.32 16.78
N PRO A 5 -48.26 -2.01 15.66
CA PRO A 5 -49.34 -2.82 15.13
C PRO A 5 -48.89 -4.27 14.90
N LYS A 6 -49.75 -5.23 15.28
CA LYS A 6 -49.58 -6.70 15.08
C LYS A 6 -49.36 -7.14 13.62
N LEU A 7 -49.22 -6.19 12.70
CA LEU A 7 -48.96 -6.35 11.27
C LEU A 7 -47.55 -6.90 10.94
N PHE A 8 -46.65 -7.06 11.93
CA PHE A 8 -45.24 -7.40 11.68
C PHE A 8 -44.89 -8.89 11.82
N THR A 9 -45.85 -9.78 12.01
CA THR A 9 -45.54 -11.17 12.35
C THR A 9 -45.97 -12.25 11.33
N SER A 10 -46.05 -11.93 10.06
CA SER A 10 -46.20 -13.01 9.07
C SER A 10 -44.89 -13.78 8.96
N LYS A 11 -44.83 -14.97 9.52
CA LYS A 11 -43.64 -15.84 9.56
C LYS A 11 -43.02 -16.07 8.17
N LEU A 12 -43.82 -16.06 7.11
CA LEU A 12 -43.39 -16.27 5.73
C LEU A 12 -42.58 -15.05 5.19
N SER A 13 -43.09 -13.83 5.33
CA SER A 13 -42.45 -12.61 4.90
C SER A 13 -41.07 -12.42 5.58
N ILE A 14 -41.00 -12.68 6.89
CA ILE A 14 -39.73 -12.57 7.65
C ILE A 14 -38.73 -13.62 7.18
N ARG A 15 -39.18 -14.87 6.96
CA ARG A 15 -38.30 -15.96 6.52
C ARG A 15 -37.73 -15.72 5.12
N ILE A 16 -38.52 -15.21 4.20
CA ILE A 16 -38.07 -14.90 2.83
C ILE A 16 -37.11 -13.74 2.87
N SER A 17 -37.48 -12.64 3.57
CA SER A 17 -36.57 -11.49 3.72
C SER A 17 -35.22 -11.89 4.33
N LEU A 18 -35.24 -12.70 5.41
CA LEU A 18 -34.01 -13.14 6.07
C LEU A 18 -33.14 -14.00 5.15
N LYS A 19 -33.74 -14.92 4.38
CA LYS A 19 -32.99 -15.78 3.44
C LYS A 19 -32.35 -14.95 2.33
N VAL A 20 -33.07 -14.01 1.74
CA VAL A 20 -32.53 -13.13 0.69
C VAL A 20 -31.41 -12.25 1.24
N VAL A 21 -31.64 -11.62 2.38
CA VAL A 21 -30.63 -10.76 3.02
C VAL A 21 -29.42 -11.57 3.44
N SER A 22 -29.60 -12.77 4.02
CA SER A 22 -28.47 -13.61 4.43
C SER A 22 -27.61 -14.05 3.24
N LEU A 23 -28.24 -14.39 2.10
CA LEU A 23 -27.51 -14.74 0.89
C LEU A 23 -26.70 -13.57 0.36
N VAL A 24 -27.32 -12.39 0.25
CA VAL A 24 -26.64 -11.18 -0.20
C VAL A 24 -25.51 -10.77 0.76
N ALA A 25 -25.78 -10.85 2.07
CA ALA A 25 -24.77 -10.55 3.10
C ALA A 25 -23.59 -11.51 3.03
N ALA A 26 -23.84 -12.80 2.80
CA ALA A 26 -22.77 -13.81 2.62
C ALA A 26 -21.93 -13.53 1.38
N LEU A 27 -22.54 -13.23 0.24
CA LEU A 27 -21.83 -12.87 -0.99
C LEU A 27 -21.00 -11.59 -0.81
N LEU A 28 -21.58 -10.57 -0.18
CA LEU A 28 -20.91 -9.32 0.13
C LEU A 28 -19.74 -9.54 1.10
N ALA A 29 -19.92 -10.39 2.11
CA ALA A 29 -18.85 -10.73 3.05
C ALA A 29 -17.69 -11.45 2.35
N VAL A 30 -17.96 -12.41 1.48
CA VAL A 30 -16.91 -13.10 0.70
C VAL A 30 -16.17 -12.13 -0.20
N ALA A 31 -16.88 -11.26 -0.92
CA ALA A 31 -16.29 -10.26 -1.79
C ALA A 31 -15.41 -9.25 -0.99
N LEU A 32 -15.93 -8.76 0.15
CA LEU A 32 -15.18 -7.88 1.03
C LEU A 32 -13.93 -8.57 1.60
N ILE A 33 -14.04 -9.79 2.12
CA ILE A 33 -12.90 -10.52 2.67
C ILE A 33 -11.83 -10.71 1.59
N THR A 34 -12.21 -11.14 0.40
CA THR A 34 -11.28 -11.34 -0.71
C THR A 34 -10.59 -10.04 -1.10
N MET A 35 -11.35 -8.95 -1.25
CA MET A 35 -10.83 -7.62 -1.52
C MET A 35 -9.85 -7.15 -0.43
N LEU A 36 -10.20 -7.34 0.85
CA LEU A 36 -9.39 -6.91 1.98
C LEU A 36 -8.06 -7.66 2.04
N LEU A 37 -8.09 -8.99 1.86
CA LEU A 37 -6.87 -9.81 1.83
C LEU A 37 -5.98 -9.41 0.66
N TYR A 38 -6.54 -9.22 -0.51
CA TYR A 38 -5.80 -8.81 -1.70
C TYR A 38 -5.22 -7.41 -1.55
N SER A 39 -6.02 -6.43 -1.13
CA SER A 39 -5.59 -5.04 -0.95
C SER A 39 -4.49 -4.92 0.10
N ARG A 40 -4.62 -5.60 1.26
CA ARG A 40 -3.58 -5.61 2.29
C ARG A 40 -2.27 -6.18 1.78
N LYS A 41 -2.34 -7.27 1.01
CA LYS A 41 -1.15 -7.87 0.38
C LYS A 41 -0.49 -6.90 -0.62
N THR A 42 -1.29 -6.24 -1.44
CA THR A 42 -0.81 -5.28 -2.44
C THR A 42 -0.14 -4.08 -1.78
N VAL A 43 -0.78 -3.46 -0.77
CA VAL A 43 -0.21 -2.34 -0.01
C VAL A 43 1.12 -2.73 0.64
N LYS A 44 1.18 -3.93 1.24
CA LYS A 44 2.43 -4.43 1.81
C LYS A 44 3.52 -4.60 0.75
N GLN A 45 3.21 -5.20 -0.39
CA GLN A 45 4.18 -5.41 -1.47
C GLN A 45 4.67 -4.09 -2.06
N GLU A 46 3.79 -3.12 -2.23
CA GLU A 46 4.12 -1.78 -2.71
C GLU A 46 5.05 -1.06 -1.73
N ALA A 47 4.75 -1.13 -0.43
CA ALA A 47 5.60 -0.54 0.61
C ALA A 47 7.00 -1.18 0.65
N ILE A 48 7.07 -2.52 0.53
CA ILE A 48 8.35 -3.25 0.47
C ILE A 48 9.14 -2.79 -0.76
N MET A 49 8.53 -2.78 -1.94
CA MET A 49 9.18 -2.38 -3.18
C MET A 49 9.65 -0.93 -3.14
N THR A 50 8.84 -0.03 -2.61
CA THR A 50 9.20 1.39 -2.46
C THR A 50 10.38 1.56 -1.50
N ALA A 51 10.40 0.84 -0.37
CA ALA A 51 11.49 0.90 0.59
C ALA A 51 12.80 0.35 -0.01
N GLU A 52 12.75 -0.79 -0.70
CA GLU A 52 13.91 -1.38 -1.38
C GLU A 52 14.47 -0.44 -2.47
N GLN A 53 13.62 0.09 -3.34
CA GLN A 53 14.02 1.04 -4.36
C GLN A 53 14.61 2.32 -3.78
N THR A 54 14.05 2.80 -2.67
CA THR A 54 14.56 3.99 -1.97
C THR A 54 15.96 3.72 -1.40
N LEU A 55 16.17 2.55 -0.80
CA LEU A 55 17.50 2.16 -0.29
C LEU A 55 18.52 1.99 -1.41
N GLU A 56 18.16 1.26 -2.47
CA GLU A 56 19.04 1.07 -3.64
C GLU A 56 19.41 2.42 -4.28
N GLY A 57 18.43 3.26 -4.56
CA GLY A 57 18.69 4.60 -5.12
C GLY A 57 19.56 5.48 -4.20
N THR A 58 19.41 5.33 -2.88
CA THR A 58 20.25 6.02 -1.90
C THR A 58 21.69 5.53 -1.96
N ILE A 59 21.89 4.21 -2.01
CA ILE A 59 23.22 3.60 -2.13
C ILE A 59 23.88 4.02 -3.44
N GLU A 60 23.17 3.94 -4.55
CA GLU A 60 23.69 4.37 -5.86
C GLU A 60 24.07 5.85 -5.89
N HIS A 61 23.25 6.70 -5.26
CA HIS A 61 23.54 8.13 -5.18
C HIS A 61 24.81 8.41 -4.37
N ILE A 62 24.95 7.79 -3.19
CA ILE A 62 26.15 7.91 -2.37
C ILE A 62 27.36 7.37 -3.12
N ASP A 63 27.25 6.18 -3.71
CA ASP A 63 28.34 5.58 -4.46
C ASP A 63 28.77 6.44 -5.66
N GLY A 64 27.82 7.08 -6.35
CA GLY A 64 28.09 8.05 -7.40
C GLY A 64 28.90 9.26 -6.91
N ILE A 65 28.62 9.74 -5.72
CA ILE A 65 29.39 10.83 -5.07
C ILE A 65 30.81 10.35 -4.74
N LEU A 66 30.93 9.17 -4.11
CA LEU A 66 32.22 8.61 -3.77
C LEU A 66 33.06 8.37 -5.04
N LEU A 67 32.45 7.85 -6.10
CA LEU A 67 33.11 7.68 -7.41
C LEU A 67 33.58 9.01 -8.01
N SER A 68 32.76 10.06 -7.93
CA SER A 68 33.15 11.39 -8.39
C SER A 68 34.38 11.94 -7.63
N VAL A 69 34.42 11.71 -6.32
CA VAL A 69 35.56 12.09 -5.48
C VAL A 69 36.81 11.29 -5.86
N GLU A 70 36.70 9.98 -6.01
CA GLU A 70 37.78 9.08 -6.42
C GLU A 70 38.37 9.47 -7.78
N GLN A 71 37.50 9.74 -8.76
CA GLN A 71 37.94 10.18 -10.10
C GLN A 71 38.65 11.55 -10.05
N SER A 72 38.09 12.50 -9.29
CA SER A 72 38.72 13.81 -9.14
C SER A 72 40.08 13.72 -8.44
N ALA A 73 40.15 12.87 -7.40
CA ALA A 73 41.40 12.58 -6.69
C ALA A 73 42.45 11.94 -7.62
N GLY A 74 42.02 10.93 -8.40
CA GLY A 74 42.91 10.26 -9.38
C GLY A 74 43.45 11.23 -10.45
N ASN A 75 42.60 12.11 -10.96
CA ASN A 75 43.01 13.10 -11.95
C ASN A 75 44.05 14.09 -11.37
N ILE A 76 43.84 14.58 -10.15
CA ILE A 76 44.78 15.44 -9.48
C ILE A 76 46.07 14.72 -9.15
N TYR A 77 45.97 13.45 -8.66
CA TYR A 77 47.12 12.63 -8.35
C TYR A 77 48.04 12.44 -9.56
N PHE A 78 47.49 12.13 -10.74
CA PHE A 78 48.26 11.94 -11.97
C PHE A 78 49.02 13.22 -12.38
N ASN A 79 48.40 14.37 -12.23
CA ASN A 79 49.03 15.65 -12.53
C ASN A 79 50.06 16.05 -11.47
N MET A 80 49.77 15.82 -10.21
CA MET A 80 50.61 16.12 -9.05
C MET A 80 51.91 15.33 -9.06
N TYR A 81 51.84 14.04 -9.48
CA TYR A 81 52.98 13.13 -9.45
C TYR A 81 54.26 13.66 -10.10
N ARG A 82 54.11 14.51 -11.11
CA ARG A 82 55.24 15.15 -11.84
C ARG A 82 55.83 16.36 -11.13
N HIS A 83 55.25 16.80 -10.03
CA HIS A 83 55.61 18.02 -9.33
C HIS A 83 55.81 17.80 -7.83
N LEU A 84 56.16 16.56 -7.42
CA LEU A 84 56.38 16.21 -6.01
C LEU A 84 57.58 16.97 -5.39
N ASP A 85 58.48 17.43 -6.20
CA ASP A 85 59.65 18.26 -5.81
C ASP A 85 59.29 19.71 -5.44
N ASN A 86 58.09 20.17 -5.79
CA ASN A 86 57.67 21.56 -5.60
C ASN A 86 56.54 21.68 -4.58
N PRO A 87 56.82 22.11 -3.33
CA PRO A 87 55.81 22.25 -2.26
C PRO A 87 54.65 23.19 -2.65
N ASP A 88 54.93 24.31 -3.35
CA ASP A 88 53.89 25.27 -3.69
C ASP A 88 52.89 24.70 -4.69
N LYS A 89 53.35 23.86 -5.60
CA LYS A 89 52.47 23.11 -6.51
C LYS A 89 51.55 22.13 -5.77
N LEU A 90 52.02 21.49 -4.70
CA LEU A 90 51.21 20.59 -3.90
C LEU A 90 50.08 21.34 -3.20
N TYR A 91 50.32 22.52 -2.67
CA TYR A 91 49.29 23.42 -2.15
C TYR A 91 48.26 23.79 -3.24
N ASP A 92 48.71 24.10 -4.44
CA ASP A 92 47.83 24.45 -5.56
C ASP A 92 46.97 23.24 -5.99
N TYR A 93 47.52 22.02 -6.05
CA TYR A 93 46.78 20.81 -6.35
C TYR A 93 45.74 20.46 -5.27
N SER A 94 46.09 20.57 -3.98
CA SER A 94 45.16 20.42 -2.87
C SER A 94 43.99 21.40 -3.01
N ARG A 95 44.26 22.68 -3.21
CA ARG A 95 43.24 23.71 -3.41
C ARG A 95 42.35 23.45 -4.60
N ARG A 96 42.91 23.09 -5.77
CA ARG A 96 42.19 22.83 -7.01
C ARG A 96 41.23 21.67 -6.86
N LEU A 97 41.58 20.60 -6.14
CA LEU A 97 40.68 19.50 -5.90
C LEU A 97 39.44 19.91 -5.12
N VAL A 98 39.63 20.69 -4.07
CA VAL A 98 38.52 21.23 -3.28
C VAL A 98 37.65 22.21 -4.09
N GLU A 99 38.29 23.03 -4.96
CA GLU A 99 37.55 23.96 -5.83
C GLU A 99 36.74 23.25 -6.92
N SER A 100 37.31 22.20 -7.54
CA SER A 100 36.75 21.54 -8.74
C SER A 100 35.63 20.56 -8.44
N ASN A 101 35.57 20.00 -7.23
CA ASN A 101 34.56 19.03 -6.87
C ASN A 101 33.73 19.50 -5.67
N PRO A 102 32.40 19.74 -5.85
CA PRO A 102 31.55 20.27 -4.78
C PRO A 102 31.37 19.31 -3.61
N TYR A 103 31.61 18.01 -3.80
CA TYR A 103 31.51 16.99 -2.77
C TYR A 103 32.76 16.89 -1.89
N VAL A 104 33.87 17.45 -2.34
CA VAL A 104 35.13 17.46 -1.58
C VAL A 104 35.10 18.60 -0.57
N SER A 105 35.19 18.24 0.70
CA SER A 105 35.28 19.21 1.81
C SER A 105 36.71 19.61 2.13
N GLY A 106 37.67 18.70 1.94
CA GLY A 106 39.07 18.94 2.17
C GLY A 106 39.98 18.04 1.32
N CYS A 107 41.22 18.46 1.14
CA CYS A 107 42.26 17.65 0.51
C CYS A 107 43.60 17.88 1.22
N ALA A 108 44.15 16.79 1.76
CA ALA A 108 45.47 16.77 2.36
C ALA A 108 46.44 15.97 1.49
N ILE A 109 47.59 16.55 1.16
CA ILE A 109 48.72 15.87 0.53
C ILE A 109 49.84 15.85 1.57
N ALA A 110 50.01 14.69 2.21
CA ALA A 110 50.95 14.50 3.32
C ALA A 110 52.08 13.57 2.92
N LEU A 111 53.32 14.02 3.04
CA LEU A 111 54.49 13.26 2.64
C LEU A 111 55.17 12.63 3.86
N GLU A 112 56.07 11.63 3.63
CA GLU A 112 56.88 11.06 4.71
C GLU A 112 57.78 12.11 5.37
N PRO A 113 58.14 11.95 6.67
CA PRO A 113 59.05 12.87 7.33
C PRO A 113 60.34 13.06 6.57
N TYR A 114 60.84 14.32 6.53
CA TYR A 114 62.08 14.72 5.83
C TYR A 114 62.07 14.46 4.31
N PHE A 115 60.91 14.29 3.69
CA PHE A 115 60.82 14.23 2.22
C PHE A 115 61.45 15.46 1.60
N TYR A 116 61.16 16.62 2.13
CA TYR A 116 61.94 17.84 1.88
C TYR A 116 62.99 17.99 2.97
N LYS A 117 64.25 18.11 2.61
CA LYS A 117 65.38 18.11 3.57
C LYS A 117 65.30 19.24 4.59
N ASP A 118 64.65 20.32 4.27
CA ASP A 118 64.49 21.53 5.08
C ASP A 118 63.25 21.45 6.02
N ARG A 119 62.43 20.42 5.92
CA ARG A 119 61.19 20.29 6.68
C ARG A 119 61.04 18.90 7.26
N GLU A 120 60.81 18.82 8.54
CA GLU A 120 60.54 17.55 9.21
C GLU A 120 59.22 16.94 8.74
N LEU A 121 58.17 17.72 8.68
CA LEU A 121 56.84 17.31 8.23
C LEU A 121 56.35 18.23 7.11
N PHE A 122 55.66 17.65 6.15
CA PHE A 122 55.04 18.43 5.08
C PHE A 122 53.63 17.88 4.77
N MET A 123 52.64 18.80 4.89
CA MET A 123 51.28 18.54 4.50
C MET A 123 50.69 19.77 3.82
N ALA A 124 50.29 19.66 2.59
CA ALA A 124 49.50 20.66 1.93
C ALA A 124 47.99 20.35 2.16
N TYR A 125 47.31 21.17 2.94
CA TYR A 125 45.90 20.95 3.25
C TYR A 125 45.06 22.19 2.97
N TYR A 126 44.02 22.02 2.18
CA TYR A 126 42.95 22.96 1.97
C TYR A 126 41.61 22.34 2.29
N HIS A 127 40.70 23.09 2.92
CA HIS A 127 39.37 22.65 3.26
C HIS A 127 38.35 23.79 3.11
N ARG A 128 37.07 23.42 2.99
CA ARG A 128 35.94 24.36 2.98
C ARG A 128 35.61 24.77 4.41
N SER A 129 35.62 26.10 4.66
CA SER A 129 35.17 26.64 5.95
C SER A 129 33.64 26.55 6.07
N LYS A 130 33.11 26.29 7.28
CA LYS A 130 31.68 26.39 7.60
C LYS A 130 31.09 27.77 7.32
N ILE A 131 31.88 28.80 7.53
CA ILE A 131 31.43 30.19 7.36
C ILE A 131 31.73 30.63 5.93
N GLY A 132 30.68 30.61 5.08
CA GLY A 132 30.71 31.20 3.76
C GLY A 132 31.37 30.39 2.64
N SER A 133 31.51 29.08 2.78
CA SER A 133 32.09 28.16 1.76
C SER A 133 33.50 28.59 1.26
N LYS A 134 34.22 29.42 2.01
CA LYS A 134 35.58 29.84 1.69
C LYS A 134 36.52 28.64 1.82
N ILE A 135 37.42 28.50 0.85
CA ILE A 135 38.50 27.51 0.91
C ILE A 135 39.64 28.11 1.69
N VAL A 136 40.06 27.45 2.74
CA VAL A 136 41.03 27.88 3.70
C VAL A 136 42.20 26.91 3.72
N ARG A 137 43.42 27.42 3.77
CA ARG A 137 44.63 26.63 4.03
C ARG A 137 44.75 26.36 5.54
N SER A 138 45.00 25.14 5.93
CA SER A 138 45.34 24.75 7.30
C SER A 138 46.74 24.11 7.31
N GLU A 139 47.56 24.48 8.32
CA GLU A 139 48.90 23.92 8.46
C GLU A 139 49.03 22.95 9.63
N THR A 140 48.01 22.88 10.47
CA THR A 140 48.00 22.05 11.68
C THR A 140 46.84 21.09 11.65
N PHE A 141 47.09 19.84 12.00
CA PHE A 141 46.09 18.81 12.18
C PHE A 141 46.06 18.42 13.65
N ALA A 142 45.05 18.85 14.37
CA ALA A 142 44.83 18.52 15.78
C ALA A 142 46.12 18.57 16.66
N ASN A 143 45.97 18.17 17.89
CA ASN A 143 47.07 18.04 18.82
C ASN A 143 48.08 16.90 18.50
N LYS A 144 47.90 16.23 17.34
CA LYS A 144 48.77 15.12 16.93
C LYS A 144 49.24 15.31 15.49
N PRO A 145 50.55 15.06 15.22
CA PRO A 145 51.04 15.11 13.84
C PRO A 145 50.31 14.10 12.95
N TYR A 146 50.08 14.45 11.67
CA TYR A 146 49.37 13.59 10.72
C TYR A 146 50.00 12.20 10.61
N THR A 147 51.30 12.06 10.80
CA THR A 147 52.03 10.78 10.80
C THR A 147 51.59 9.78 11.87
N GLN A 148 50.84 10.23 12.87
CA GLN A 148 50.28 9.39 13.95
C GLN A 148 48.75 9.20 13.77
N GLN A 149 48.16 9.79 12.77
CA GLN A 149 46.74 9.73 12.54
C GLN A 149 46.36 8.50 11.67
N VAL A 150 45.17 7.92 11.91
CA VAL A 150 44.72 6.69 11.28
C VAL A 150 44.62 6.84 9.77
N TRP A 151 44.09 7.98 9.28
CA TRP A 151 43.92 8.26 7.85
C TRP A 151 45.27 8.32 7.09
N TYR A 152 46.40 8.50 7.77
CA TYR A 152 47.75 8.43 7.19
C TYR A 152 48.37 7.04 7.39
N THR A 153 48.34 6.54 8.64
CA THR A 153 49.08 5.33 9.01
C THR A 153 48.54 4.04 8.40
N GLU A 154 47.20 3.89 8.36
CA GLU A 154 46.59 2.68 7.81
C GLU A 154 46.76 2.58 6.27
N PRO A 155 46.50 3.61 5.45
CA PRO A 155 46.76 3.55 4.02
C PRO A 155 48.24 3.40 3.69
N MET A 156 49.12 4.00 4.49
CA MET A 156 50.57 3.76 4.35
C MET A 156 50.97 2.31 4.57
N LYS A 157 50.30 1.58 5.46
CA LYS A 157 50.50 0.12 5.67
C LYS A 157 49.86 -0.69 4.53
N ARG A 158 48.59 -0.40 4.19
CA ARG A 158 47.82 -1.15 3.18
C ARG A 158 48.42 -1.02 1.78
N GLY A 159 48.94 0.16 1.42
CA GLY A 159 49.51 0.43 0.09
C GLY A 159 48.51 0.36 -1.05
N LYS A 160 47.24 0.58 -0.79
CA LYS A 160 46.15 0.59 -1.76
C LYS A 160 45.19 1.72 -1.48
N PRO A 161 44.50 2.29 -2.48
CA PRO A 161 43.46 3.25 -2.28
C PRO A 161 42.37 2.68 -1.37
N CYS A 162 41.88 3.42 -0.39
CA CYS A 162 40.83 3.00 0.50
C CYS A 162 40.04 4.17 1.06
N TRP A 163 38.79 3.93 1.41
CA TRP A 163 38.00 4.82 2.24
C TRP A 163 38.24 4.50 3.70
N MET A 164 38.37 5.54 4.51
CA MET A 164 38.47 5.40 5.98
C MET A 164 37.09 5.51 6.59
N ASP A 165 36.86 4.75 7.67
CA ASP A 165 35.67 4.91 8.48
C ASP A 165 35.57 6.36 8.97
N PRO A 166 34.34 6.88 9.15
CA PRO A 166 34.14 8.25 9.59
C PRO A 166 34.84 8.55 10.91
N LEU A 167 35.53 9.65 10.94
CA LEU A 167 36.21 10.18 12.11
C LEU A 167 35.65 11.58 12.40
N GLU A 168 35.63 11.95 13.69
CA GLU A 168 35.40 13.34 14.05
C GLU A 168 36.60 14.17 13.62
N ASP A 169 36.37 15.20 12.79
CA ASP A 169 37.39 16.18 12.46
C ASP A 169 37.52 17.19 13.61
N LEU A 170 38.45 16.90 14.52
CA LEU A 170 38.65 17.66 15.74
C LEU A 170 39.23 19.07 15.47
N ASP A 171 39.80 19.33 14.27
CA ASP A 171 40.54 20.53 14.01
C ASP A 171 39.88 21.54 13.05
N ALA A 172 39.40 21.05 11.91
CA ALA A 172 38.97 21.96 10.86
C ALA A 172 37.55 22.48 11.07
N ASN A 173 36.61 21.66 11.58
CA ASN A 173 35.20 22.04 11.61
C ASN A 173 34.34 21.37 12.67
N SER A 174 34.81 20.45 13.49
CA SER A 174 34.01 19.60 14.38
C SER A 174 32.89 18.87 13.61
N GLU A 175 33.04 18.62 12.32
CA GLU A 175 32.15 17.80 11.51
C GLU A 175 32.79 16.45 11.25
N ALA A 176 32.02 15.38 11.39
CA ALA A 176 32.50 14.06 11.02
C ALA A 176 32.77 14.00 9.51
N ILE A 177 33.91 13.46 9.15
CA ILE A 177 34.35 13.24 7.77
C ILE A 177 34.69 11.79 7.51
N THR A 178 34.51 11.34 6.27
CA THR A 178 35.12 10.12 5.74
C THR A 178 36.16 10.54 4.70
N THR A 179 37.31 9.89 4.70
CA THR A 179 38.45 10.29 3.87
C THR A 179 38.79 9.19 2.86
N PHE A 180 38.84 9.56 1.58
CA PHE A 180 39.42 8.72 0.55
C PHE A 180 40.92 8.90 0.53
N CYS A 181 41.67 7.82 0.78
CA CYS A 181 43.10 7.83 0.88
C CYS A 181 43.80 7.20 -0.33
N LEU A 182 44.65 7.92 -0.98
CA LEU A 182 45.48 7.48 -2.09
C LEU A 182 46.97 7.46 -1.67
N PRO A 183 47.63 6.32 -1.60
CA PRO A 183 49.06 6.23 -1.36
C PRO A 183 49.85 6.86 -2.49
N ILE A 184 50.83 7.73 -2.14
CA ILE A 184 51.74 8.38 -3.07
C ILE A 184 53.00 7.54 -3.17
N TYR A 185 53.43 7.25 -4.40
CA TYR A 185 54.63 6.49 -4.67
C TYR A 185 55.66 7.36 -5.38
N ASN A 186 56.95 7.12 -5.17
CA ASN A 186 58.01 7.70 -5.96
C ASN A 186 58.25 6.89 -7.26
N THR A 187 59.18 7.33 -8.08
CA THR A 187 59.56 6.66 -9.35
C THR A 187 60.12 5.22 -9.15
N GLU A 188 60.58 4.91 -7.93
CA GLU A 188 61.16 3.61 -7.56
C GLU A 188 60.06 2.68 -6.95
N GLY A 189 58.81 3.13 -6.87
CA GLY A 189 57.73 2.37 -6.30
C GLY A 189 57.67 2.35 -4.76
N LYS A 190 58.49 3.19 -4.07
CA LYS A 190 58.42 3.35 -2.63
C LYS A 190 57.26 4.31 -2.29
N ARG A 191 56.49 3.97 -1.26
CA ARG A 191 55.44 4.82 -0.69
C ARG A 191 56.10 6.01 0.03
N ILE A 192 55.75 7.22 -0.33
CA ILE A 192 56.34 8.46 0.18
C ILE A 192 55.30 9.38 0.83
N GLY A 193 54.02 9.00 0.84
CA GLY A 193 52.96 9.79 1.43
C GLY A 193 51.56 9.31 1.13
N ILE A 194 50.59 10.07 1.57
CA ILE A 194 49.17 9.85 1.35
C ILE A 194 48.53 11.16 0.86
N MET A 195 47.67 11.02 -0.12
CA MET A 195 46.68 12.03 -0.47
C MET A 195 45.37 11.64 0.14
N GLY A 196 44.87 12.42 1.11
CA GLY A 196 43.58 12.25 1.76
C GLY A 196 42.55 13.21 1.19
N VAL A 197 41.37 12.78 0.83
CA VAL A 197 40.30 13.60 0.27
C VAL A 197 39.05 13.43 1.12
N ASP A 198 38.60 14.49 1.74
CA ASP A 198 37.57 14.47 2.75
C ASP A 198 36.19 14.72 2.16
N VAL A 199 35.21 13.99 2.66
CA VAL A 199 33.78 14.15 2.39
C VAL A 199 33.06 14.24 3.73
N THR A 200 32.21 15.26 3.92
CA THR A 200 31.52 15.43 5.20
C THR A 200 30.36 14.45 5.35
N ILE A 201 30.24 13.86 6.53
CA ILE A 201 29.10 12.99 6.87
C ILE A 201 27.79 13.76 6.86
N ASN A 202 27.79 15.06 7.16
CA ASN A 202 26.58 15.88 7.06
C ASN A 202 26.02 15.96 5.64
N MET A 203 26.87 15.95 4.62
CA MET A 203 26.42 15.92 3.22
C MET A 203 25.75 14.56 2.90
N LEU A 204 26.39 13.45 3.26
CA LEU A 204 25.84 12.11 3.09
C LEU A 204 24.57 11.94 3.91
N SER A 205 24.51 12.50 5.13
CA SER A 205 23.33 12.47 5.99
C SER A 205 22.11 13.12 5.35
N ARG A 206 22.28 14.22 4.62
CA ARG A 206 21.14 14.85 3.91
C ARG A 206 20.53 13.90 2.89
N ILE A 207 21.33 13.11 2.21
CA ILE A 207 20.86 12.12 1.22
C ILE A 207 20.14 10.99 1.93
N VAL A 208 20.78 10.34 2.90
CA VAL A 208 20.20 9.21 3.63
C VAL A 208 18.94 9.61 4.38
N LEU A 209 18.94 10.75 5.08
CA LEU A 209 17.79 11.18 5.87
C LEU A 209 16.64 11.74 5.01
N SER A 210 16.91 12.16 3.77
CA SER A 210 15.85 12.49 2.81
C SER A 210 15.21 11.27 2.17
N ALA A 211 15.92 10.14 2.19
CA ALA A 211 15.46 8.86 1.66
C ALA A 211 14.47 8.19 2.62
N LYS A 212 13.21 8.61 2.56
CA LYS A 212 12.13 8.09 3.40
C LYS A 212 10.83 8.01 2.62
N PRO A 213 10.16 6.85 2.61
CA PRO A 213 8.90 6.65 1.90
C PRO A 213 7.70 7.27 2.61
N SER A 214 7.81 7.63 3.89
CA SER A 214 6.72 8.23 4.67
C SER A 214 7.22 9.31 5.64
N LYS A 215 6.28 10.00 6.29
CA LYS A 215 6.60 11.09 7.22
C LYS A 215 7.34 10.60 8.47
N ASN A 216 6.96 9.42 8.99
CA ASN A 216 7.53 8.89 10.24
C ASN A 216 8.59 7.81 9.99
N SER A 217 8.84 7.43 8.72
CA SER A 217 9.96 6.58 8.37
C SER A 217 11.27 7.36 8.44
N TYR A 218 12.35 6.66 8.73
CA TYR A 218 13.68 7.24 8.72
C TYR A 218 14.72 6.21 8.30
N SER A 219 15.81 6.72 7.73
CA SER A 219 16.94 5.92 7.30
C SER A 219 18.14 6.12 8.21
N VAL A 220 18.94 5.07 8.35
CA VAL A 220 20.17 5.04 9.12
C VAL A 220 21.28 4.45 8.27
N MET A 221 22.53 4.73 8.63
CA MET A 221 23.70 4.09 8.04
C MET A 221 24.61 3.63 9.15
N LEU A 222 25.01 2.36 9.10
CA LEU A 222 25.92 1.75 10.06
C LEU A 222 27.29 1.52 9.44
N GLY A 223 28.32 1.71 10.23
CA GLY A 223 29.69 1.36 9.92
C GLY A 223 29.97 -0.13 10.11
N SER A 224 31.16 -0.57 9.72
CA SER A 224 31.63 -1.96 9.83
C SER A 224 31.68 -2.47 11.27
N ASP A 225 31.81 -1.58 12.25
CA ASP A 225 31.83 -1.90 13.67
C ASP A 225 30.46 -1.77 14.38
N GLY A 226 29.38 -1.46 13.62
CA GLY A 226 28.03 -1.23 14.12
C GLY A 226 27.77 0.14 14.70
N SER A 227 28.71 1.09 14.56
CA SER A 227 28.50 2.49 14.95
C SER A 227 27.52 3.17 13.96
N PHE A 228 26.72 4.10 14.46
CA PHE A 228 25.86 4.91 13.60
C PHE A 228 26.68 5.97 12.86
N ILE A 229 26.96 5.75 11.59
CA ILE A 229 27.51 6.79 10.71
C ILE A 229 26.49 7.90 10.49
N ILE A 230 25.23 7.50 10.21
CA ILE A 230 24.11 8.42 10.00
C ILE A 230 22.90 7.93 10.80
N HIS A 231 22.35 8.84 11.59
CA HIS A 231 21.14 8.65 12.39
C HIS A 231 20.35 9.96 12.44
N PRO A 232 18.98 9.92 12.49
CA PRO A 232 18.18 11.15 12.63
C PRO A 232 18.54 11.95 13.88
N ASP A 233 18.75 11.26 14.98
CA ASP A 233 19.31 11.86 16.19
C ASP A 233 20.83 12.00 16.05
N SER A 234 21.26 13.25 15.95
CA SER A 234 22.68 13.57 15.77
C SER A 234 23.57 13.17 16.97
N THR A 235 22.98 13.02 18.17
CA THR A 235 23.74 12.65 19.37
C THR A 235 24.22 11.19 19.33
N LYS A 236 23.58 10.35 18.54
CA LYS A 236 23.93 8.93 18.38
C LYS A 236 25.02 8.68 17.32
N ARG A 237 25.32 9.67 16.49
CA ARG A 237 26.30 9.53 15.42
C ARG A 237 27.71 9.36 15.99
N LEU A 238 28.39 8.31 15.56
CA LEU A 238 29.76 7.96 15.93
C LEU A 238 30.01 7.70 17.43
N SER A 239 29.06 8.08 18.28
CA SER A 239 29.16 7.94 19.74
C SER A 239 28.50 6.67 20.28
N GLU A 240 27.48 6.12 19.56
CA GLU A 240 26.68 4.99 20.02
C GLU A 240 26.77 3.84 18.99
N LYS A 241 26.93 2.63 19.48
CA LYS A 241 26.83 1.41 18.67
C LYS A 241 25.44 0.86 18.75
N VAL A 242 24.94 0.36 17.61
CA VAL A 242 23.59 -0.20 17.51
C VAL A 242 23.37 -1.32 18.52
N TYR A 243 24.41 -2.09 18.90
CA TYR A 243 24.33 -3.15 19.88
C TYR A 243 24.11 -2.67 21.32
N GLU A 244 24.53 -1.46 21.66
CA GLU A 244 24.33 -0.87 22.99
C GLU A 244 22.84 -0.61 23.26
N GLN A 245 22.03 -0.44 22.24
CA GLN A 245 20.58 -0.30 22.37
C GLN A 245 19.90 -1.57 22.89
N PHE A 246 20.54 -2.74 22.77
CA PHE A 246 19.97 -4.02 23.20
C PHE A 246 20.25 -4.33 24.67
N GLU A 247 21.22 -3.71 25.30
CA GLU A 247 21.55 -3.92 26.72
C GLU A 247 20.42 -3.49 27.66
N HIS A 248 19.51 -2.64 27.18
CA HIS A 248 18.38 -2.09 27.93
C HIS A 248 17.03 -2.77 27.65
N GLY A 249 16.99 -4.00 27.12
CA GLY A 249 15.76 -4.80 26.98
C GLY A 249 14.99 -4.58 25.67
N SER A 250 15.69 -4.29 24.60
CA SER A 250 15.10 -4.19 23.25
C SER A 250 14.62 -5.53 22.72
N ASP A 251 13.67 -5.50 21.82
CA ASP A 251 13.03 -6.66 21.21
C ASP A 251 14.05 -7.53 20.45
N LEU A 252 14.00 -8.84 20.68
CA LEU A 252 14.84 -9.85 19.99
C LEU A 252 14.75 -9.72 18.47
N SER A 253 13.58 -9.32 17.95
CA SER A 253 13.34 -9.14 16.52
C SER A 253 14.17 -7.99 15.90
N LEU A 254 14.43 -6.92 16.67
CA LEU A 254 15.31 -5.83 16.23
C LEU A 254 16.76 -6.31 16.17
N LYS A 255 17.19 -7.09 17.15
CA LYS A 255 18.54 -7.69 17.15
C LYS A 255 18.77 -8.56 15.92
N GLU A 256 17.80 -9.42 15.55
CA GLU A 256 17.89 -10.21 14.33
C GLU A 256 17.98 -9.38 13.05
N ALA A 257 17.30 -8.22 12.99
CA ALA A 257 17.39 -7.32 11.86
C ALA A 257 18.79 -6.67 11.77
N VAL A 258 19.35 -6.27 12.91
CA VAL A 258 20.70 -5.69 12.99
C VAL A 258 21.76 -6.73 12.67
N ASP A 259 21.64 -7.95 13.18
CA ASP A 259 22.58 -9.05 12.87
C ASP A 259 22.59 -9.37 11.36
N ALA A 260 21.40 -9.39 10.73
CA ALA A 260 21.30 -9.57 9.29
C ALA A 260 21.93 -8.38 8.50
N MET A 261 21.71 -7.17 8.98
CA MET A 261 22.30 -5.95 8.41
C MET A 261 23.83 -5.97 8.49
N MET A 262 24.37 -6.31 9.67
CA MET A 262 25.83 -6.38 9.90
C MET A 262 26.50 -7.57 9.18
N SER A 263 25.75 -8.63 8.90
CA SER A 263 26.26 -9.76 8.09
C SER A 263 26.20 -9.52 6.58
N GLY A 264 25.86 -8.30 6.15
CA GLY A 264 25.82 -7.92 4.72
C GLY A 264 24.64 -8.53 3.96
N GLN A 265 23.57 -8.91 4.65
CA GLN A 265 22.36 -9.40 4.00
C GLN A 265 21.51 -8.23 3.47
N LYS A 266 20.73 -8.50 2.40
CA LYS A 266 19.68 -7.62 1.90
C LYS A 266 18.33 -8.20 2.27
N GLY A 267 17.41 -7.37 2.75
CA GLY A 267 16.06 -7.80 3.05
C GLY A 267 15.33 -6.88 4.02
N TYR A 268 14.32 -7.43 4.66
CA TYR A 268 13.60 -6.74 5.73
C TYR A 268 13.16 -7.70 6.83
N LYS A 269 13.02 -7.18 8.03
CA LYS A 269 12.42 -7.87 9.19
C LYS A 269 11.40 -6.98 9.87
N ARG A 270 10.41 -7.60 10.52
CA ARG A 270 9.46 -6.90 11.38
C ARG A 270 10.05 -6.84 12.77
N ALA A 271 10.12 -5.67 13.35
CA ALA A 271 10.69 -5.45 14.68
C ALA A 271 9.88 -4.38 15.42
N LYS A 272 9.98 -4.40 16.76
CA LYS A 272 9.35 -3.40 17.60
C LYS A 272 10.39 -2.38 18.03
N ILE A 273 10.17 -1.10 17.68
CA ILE A 273 11.05 0.02 18.00
C ILE A 273 10.23 1.07 18.74
N ASP A 274 10.68 1.46 19.94
CA ASP A 274 9.98 2.43 20.81
C ASP A 274 8.50 2.08 21.04
N GLY A 275 8.20 0.80 21.17
CA GLY A 275 6.84 0.31 21.39
C GLY A 275 5.98 0.22 20.14
N ARG A 276 6.46 0.60 18.96
CA ARG A 276 5.75 0.58 17.68
C ARG A 276 6.22 -0.58 16.81
N GLU A 277 5.29 -1.24 16.14
CA GLU A 277 5.60 -2.24 15.12
C GLU A 277 6.14 -1.54 13.86
N CYS A 278 7.32 -1.95 13.42
CA CYS A 278 8.03 -1.40 12.29
C CYS A 278 8.54 -2.49 11.36
N TYR A 279 8.67 -2.18 10.09
CA TYR A 279 9.48 -2.95 9.15
C TYR A 279 10.85 -2.30 9.06
N VAL A 280 11.89 -3.08 9.35
CA VAL A 280 13.29 -2.66 9.23
C VAL A 280 13.83 -3.26 7.95
N PHE A 281 14.03 -2.43 6.96
CA PHE A 281 14.67 -2.77 5.69
C PHE A 281 16.17 -2.54 5.81
N TYR A 282 16.97 -3.38 5.18
CA TYR A 282 18.42 -3.26 5.20
C TYR A 282 19.04 -3.74 3.91
N HIS A 283 20.11 -3.06 3.52
CA HIS A 283 20.87 -3.34 2.33
C HIS A 283 22.35 -3.02 2.58
N PRO A 284 23.31 -3.94 2.27
CA PRO A 284 24.72 -3.63 2.37
C PRO A 284 25.08 -2.50 1.40
N PHE A 285 26.01 -1.65 1.80
CA PHE A 285 26.51 -0.61 0.92
C PHE A 285 27.41 -1.22 -0.15
N THR A 286 26.86 -1.39 -1.34
CA THR A 286 27.57 -1.95 -2.47
C THR A 286 28.09 -0.86 -3.39
N ARG A 287 29.30 -1.06 -3.90
CA ARG A 287 29.98 -0.11 -4.80
C ARG A 287 29.96 -0.61 -6.23
N ASN A 288 29.62 0.26 -7.16
CA ASN A 288 29.57 -0.08 -8.58
C ASN A 288 30.96 -0.30 -9.15
N VAL A 289 31.10 -1.34 -9.98
CA VAL A 289 32.33 -1.63 -10.70
C VAL A 289 32.54 -0.54 -11.78
N ALA A 290 33.66 0.15 -11.71
CA ALA A 290 34.06 1.11 -12.74
C ALA A 290 35.53 0.86 -13.13
N THR A 291 35.89 1.13 -14.40
CA THR A 291 37.25 0.93 -14.90
C THR A 291 38.24 1.79 -14.09
N GLY A 292 39.28 1.14 -13.55
CA GLY A 292 40.31 1.81 -12.75
C GLY A 292 39.91 2.08 -11.30
N ARG A 293 38.68 1.72 -10.88
CA ARG A 293 38.24 1.84 -9.52
C ARG A 293 38.75 0.67 -8.67
N TYR A 294 39.40 0.99 -7.57
CA TYR A 294 39.68 -0.02 -6.54
C TYR A 294 38.43 -0.21 -5.66
N LEU A 295 37.89 -1.41 -5.69
CA LEU A 295 36.74 -1.76 -4.87
C LEU A 295 37.24 -2.34 -3.54
N ASP A 296 37.11 -1.58 -2.47
CA ASP A 296 37.24 -2.04 -1.11
C ASP A 296 35.85 -2.22 -0.50
N ASP A 297 35.63 -3.29 0.23
CA ASP A 297 34.40 -3.45 1.01
C ASP A 297 34.52 -2.55 2.24
N MET A 298 33.71 -1.53 2.30
CA MET A 298 33.68 -0.59 3.42
C MET A 298 32.96 -1.19 4.64
N GLY A 299 32.25 -2.31 4.49
CA GLY A 299 31.44 -2.92 5.53
C GLY A 299 30.27 -2.05 6.00
N TRP A 300 29.92 -1.00 5.25
CA TRP A 300 28.81 -0.14 5.59
C TRP A 300 27.48 -0.79 5.19
N SER A 301 26.43 -0.44 5.92
CA SER A 301 25.09 -0.91 5.63
C SER A 301 24.08 0.22 5.80
N VAL A 302 23.10 0.29 4.92
CA VAL A 302 22.01 1.27 4.99
C VAL A 302 20.75 0.57 5.46
N GLY A 303 20.10 1.12 6.48
CA GLY A 303 18.85 0.65 7.01
C GLY A 303 17.75 1.69 6.90
N MET A 304 16.51 1.23 6.89
CA MET A 304 15.32 2.08 6.91
C MET A 304 14.30 1.50 7.86
N VAL A 305 13.84 2.33 8.77
CA VAL A 305 12.75 2.01 9.70
C VAL A 305 11.45 2.57 9.12
N TYR A 306 10.51 1.69 8.85
CA TYR A 306 9.22 2.04 8.27
C TYR A 306 8.10 1.56 9.21
N PRO A 307 7.43 2.46 9.95
CA PRO A 307 6.35 2.10 10.87
C PRO A 307 5.19 1.41 10.15
N GLU A 308 4.66 0.35 10.75
CA GLU A 308 3.51 -0.39 10.19
C GLU A 308 2.27 0.50 10.06
N GLU A 309 2.12 1.47 10.97
CA GLU A 309 1.04 2.46 10.92
C GLU A 309 1.08 3.32 9.66
N ASP A 310 2.27 3.69 9.18
CA ASP A 310 2.42 4.49 7.96
C ASP A 310 2.12 3.65 6.71
N ILE A 311 2.41 2.34 6.75
CA ILE A 311 2.11 1.41 5.65
C ILE A 311 0.61 1.14 5.56
N PHE A 312 -0.03 0.86 6.70
CA PHE A 312 -1.42 0.40 6.74
C PHE A 312 -2.41 1.43 7.28
N GLY A 313 -1.97 2.62 7.67
CA GLY A 313 -2.83 3.64 8.28
C GLY A 313 -4.00 4.04 7.40
N ASP A 314 -3.72 4.42 6.18
CA ASP A 314 -4.75 4.78 5.20
C ASP A 314 -5.64 3.58 4.83
N TYR A 315 -5.03 2.41 4.66
CA TYR A 315 -5.77 1.16 4.44
C TYR A 315 -6.75 0.88 5.59
N ASN A 316 -6.32 0.96 6.86
CA ASN A 316 -7.17 0.71 8.02
C ASN A 316 -8.30 1.73 8.14
N ARG A 317 -8.03 2.99 7.82
CA ARG A 317 -9.05 4.06 7.80
C ARG A 317 -10.12 3.78 6.75
N LEU A 318 -9.69 3.40 5.54
CA LEU A 318 -10.60 3.06 4.44
C LEU A 318 -11.37 1.77 4.73
N LEU A 319 -10.73 0.77 5.33
CA LEU A 319 -11.38 -0.44 5.82
C LEU A 319 -12.55 -0.11 6.74
N THR A 320 -12.34 0.77 7.71
CA THR A 320 -13.39 1.19 8.64
C THR A 320 -14.55 1.86 7.91
N GLN A 321 -14.27 2.74 6.94
CA GLN A 321 -15.29 3.39 6.13
C GLN A 321 -16.08 2.38 5.27
N VAL A 322 -15.40 1.46 4.61
CA VAL A 322 -16.04 0.40 3.78
C VAL A 322 -16.92 -0.50 4.65
N LEU A 323 -16.46 -0.90 5.83
CA LEU A 323 -17.25 -1.69 6.76
C LEU A 323 -18.50 -0.94 7.23
N LEU A 324 -18.39 0.34 7.56
CA LEU A 324 -19.55 1.17 7.92
C LEU A 324 -20.56 1.26 6.78
N ILE A 325 -20.10 1.50 5.55
CA ILE A 325 -20.97 1.54 4.36
C ILE A 325 -21.64 0.18 4.14
N ALA A 326 -20.91 -0.92 4.29
CA ALA A 326 -21.45 -2.26 4.15
C ALA A 326 -22.53 -2.57 5.20
N ILE A 327 -22.31 -2.20 6.47
CA ILE A 327 -23.28 -2.37 7.54
C ILE A 327 -24.55 -1.55 7.26
N ILE A 328 -24.40 -0.28 6.91
CA ILE A 328 -25.53 0.60 6.57
C ILE A 328 -26.28 0.05 5.36
N GLY A 329 -25.55 -0.41 4.33
CA GLY A 329 -26.13 -1.00 3.13
C GLY A 329 -26.95 -2.25 3.42
N ILE A 330 -26.45 -3.17 4.25
CA ILE A 330 -27.18 -4.38 4.68
C ILE A 330 -28.42 -4.00 5.49
N LEU A 331 -28.33 -3.04 6.37
CA LEU A 331 -29.46 -2.58 7.18
C LEU A 331 -30.55 -1.97 6.29
N LEU A 332 -30.16 -1.13 5.33
CA LEU A 332 -31.06 -0.50 4.37
C LEU A 332 -31.70 -1.56 3.44
N LEU A 333 -30.92 -2.50 2.97
CA LEU A 333 -31.40 -3.65 2.18
C LEU A 333 -32.41 -4.50 2.97
N THR A 334 -32.14 -4.74 4.25
CA THR A 334 -33.05 -5.48 5.15
C THR A 334 -34.38 -4.76 5.29
N LEU A 335 -34.35 -3.46 5.53
CA LEU A 335 -35.57 -2.63 5.63
C LEU A 335 -36.34 -2.60 4.31
N LEU A 336 -35.65 -2.43 3.21
CA LEU A 336 -36.24 -2.38 1.87
C LEU A 336 -36.87 -3.72 1.48
N CYS A 337 -36.12 -4.82 1.63
CA CYS A 337 -36.64 -6.17 1.41
C CYS A 337 -37.86 -6.47 2.26
N ARG A 338 -37.80 -6.13 3.55
CA ARG A 338 -38.92 -6.30 4.45
C ARG A 338 -40.14 -5.49 4.01
N PHE A 339 -39.93 -4.23 3.62
CA PHE A 339 -40.99 -3.34 3.18
C PHE A 339 -41.66 -3.89 1.89
N ILE A 340 -40.85 -4.22 0.87
CA ILE A 340 -41.34 -4.70 -0.42
C ILE A 340 -42.06 -6.04 -0.27
N ILE A 341 -41.43 -7.02 0.40
CA ILE A 341 -41.99 -8.37 0.56
C ILE A 341 -43.28 -8.32 1.41
N HIS A 342 -43.28 -7.49 2.46
CA HIS A 342 -44.45 -7.33 3.29
C HIS A 342 -45.61 -6.72 2.49
N ARG A 343 -45.35 -5.64 1.76
CA ARG A 343 -46.37 -4.95 0.94
C ARG A 343 -46.92 -5.84 -0.17
N ARG A 344 -46.06 -6.68 -0.79
CA ARG A 344 -46.48 -7.59 -1.84
C ARG A 344 -47.20 -8.84 -1.35
N LEU A 345 -46.86 -9.34 -0.14
CA LEU A 345 -47.49 -10.53 0.42
C LEU A 345 -48.73 -10.21 1.28
N LEU A 346 -48.99 -8.95 1.60
CA LEU A 346 -50.17 -8.55 2.39
C LEU A 346 -51.50 -9.02 1.74
N PRO A 347 -51.71 -8.84 0.43
CA PRO A 347 -52.92 -9.29 -0.24
C PRO A 347 -53.10 -10.82 -0.14
N LEU A 348 -52.00 -11.58 -0.24
CA LEU A 348 -52.07 -13.05 -0.12
C LEU A 348 -52.50 -13.54 1.27
N ILE A 349 -52.06 -12.83 2.32
CA ILE A 349 -52.48 -13.12 3.69
C ILE A 349 -53.97 -12.82 3.86
N PHE A 350 -54.39 -11.74 3.26
CA PHE A 350 -55.82 -11.37 3.27
C PHE A 350 -56.67 -12.41 2.52
N LEU A 351 -56.24 -12.77 1.30
CA LEU A 351 -56.90 -13.82 0.50
C LEU A 351 -56.97 -15.19 1.21
N THR A 352 -55.87 -15.55 1.93
CA THR A 352 -55.85 -16.81 2.71
C THR A 352 -56.86 -16.79 3.86
N LYS A 353 -57.00 -15.63 4.52
CA LYS A 353 -58.01 -15.46 5.59
C LYS A 353 -59.42 -15.48 5.02
N SER A 354 -59.66 -14.79 3.91
CA SER A 354 -60.96 -14.81 3.24
C SER A 354 -61.28 -16.18 2.69
N ALA A 355 -60.29 -16.91 2.14
CA ALA A 355 -60.47 -18.31 1.73
C ALA A 355 -60.91 -19.21 2.90
N HIS A 356 -60.26 -19.05 4.07
CA HIS A 356 -60.63 -19.84 5.25
C HIS A 356 -62.05 -19.52 5.76
N ARG A 357 -62.46 -18.24 5.70
CA ARG A 357 -63.81 -17.82 6.06
C ARG A 357 -64.87 -18.32 5.11
N ILE A 358 -64.57 -18.23 3.80
CA ILE A 358 -65.42 -18.80 2.76
C ILE A 358 -65.57 -20.34 2.95
N ALA A 359 -64.46 -21.05 3.26
CA ALA A 359 -64.46 -22.49 3.53
C ALA A 359 -65.26 -22.83 4.80
N SER A 360 -65.39 -21.93 5.76
CA SER A 360 -66.22 -22.07 6.96
C SER A 360 -67.67 -21.62 6.78
N GLY A 361 -68.11 -21.36 5.55
CA GLY A 361 -69.48 -21.04 5.24
C GLY A 361 -69.90 -19.57 5.35
N HIS A 362 -68.94 -18.66 5.52
CA HIS A 362 -69.22 -17.22 5.58
C HIS A 362 -68.97 -16.59 4.22
N TYR A 363 -70.00 -16.42 3.44
CA TYR A 363 -69.93 -15.91 2.05
C TYR A 363 -70.21 -14.42 1.93
N ASP A 364 -70.64 -13.73 3.02
CA ASP A 364 -71.14 -12.35 3.02
C ASP A 364 -70.08 -11.28 3.12
N GLU A 365 -68.81 -11.63 3.33
CA GLU A 365 -67.73 -10.65 3.56
C GLU A 365 -67.19 -10.13 2.25
N SER A 366 -67.36 -8.83 1.96
CA SER A 366 -66.86 -8.25 0.72
C SER A 366 -65.33 -8.16 0.72
N ILE A 367 -64.70 -8.70 -0.29
CA ILE A 367 -63.27 -8.49 -0.58
C ILE A 367 -63.11 -7.17 -1.27
N PRO A 368 -62.28 -6.22 -0.77
CA PRO A 368 -62.09 -4.92 -1.40
C PRO A 368 -61.40 -5.09 -2.76
N ASP A 369 -61.73 -4.18 -3.69
CA ASP A 369 -61.10 -4.12 -5.02
C ASP A 369 -59.62 -3.89 -4.88
N SER A 370 -58.83 -4.62 -5.65
CA SER A 370 -57.40 -4.38 -5.73
C SER A 370 -57.10 -3.21 -6.65
N HIS A 371 -56.32 -2.25 -6.14
CA HIS A 371 -55.78 -1.14 -6.94
C HIS A 371 -54.40 -1.49 -7.55
N GLN A 372 -53.98 -2.74 -7.43
CA GLN A 372 -52.71 -3.21 -7.98
C GLN A 372 -52.94 -3.84 -9.37
N ASN A 373 -52.16 -3.34 -10.34
CA ASN A 373 -52.19 -3.87 -11.70
C ASN A 373 -51.24 -5.07 -11.94
N ASP A 374 -50.89 -5.79 -10.86
CA ASP A 374 -50.08 -7.00 -10.94
C ASP A 374 -50.91 -8.26 -10.79
N GLU A 375 -50.29 -9.45 -10.92
CA GLU A 375 -50.96 -10.74 -10.89
C GLU A 375 -51.61 -11.04 -9.51
N ILE A 376 -51.10 -10.41 -8.45
CA ILE A 376 -51.70 -10.50 -7.11
C ILE A 376 -52.98 -9.68 -7.05
N GLY A 377 -52.99 -8.51 -7.69
CA GLY A 377 -54.18 -7.72 -7.84
C GLY A 377 -55.25 -8.41 -8.71
N GLN A 378 -54.83 -9.02 -9.82
CA GLN A 378 -55.74 -9.82 -10.67
C GLN A 378 -56.28 -11.01 -9.87
N LEU A 379 -55.44 -11.70 -9.12
CA LEU A 379 -55.86 -12.79 -8.27
C LEU A 379 -56.88 -12.33 -7.20
N GLN A 380 -56.68 -11.19 -6.61
CA GLN A 380 -57.65 -10.60 -5.66
C GLN A 380 -58.98 -10.29 -6.32
N ASN A 381 -58.95 -9.67 -7.48
CA ASN A 381 -60.19 -9.35 -8.22
C ASN A 381 -60.91 -10.62 -8.71
N HIS A 382 -60.19 -11.60 -9.21
CA HIS A 382 -60.76 -12.90 -9.58
C HIS A 382 -61.34 -13.62 -8.37
N PHE A 383 -60.63 -13.54 -7.23
CA PHE A 383 -61.12 -14.17 -5.99
C PHE A 383 -62.39 -13.46 -5.46
N GLN A 384 -62.46 -12.12 -5.60
CA GLN A 384 -63.65 -11.34 -5.30
C GLN A 384 -64.82 -11.72 -6.21
N GLN A 385 -64.56 -11.81 -7.53
CA GLN A 385 -65.57 -12.26 -8.50
C GLN A 385 -66.05 -13.68 -8.17
N MET A 386 -65.14 -14.56 -7.77
CA MET A 386 -65.45 -15.90 -7.35
C MET A 386 -66.34 -15.89 -6.09
N GLN A 387 -65.98 -15.04 -5.09
CA GLN A 387 -66.80 -14.92 -3.87
C GLN A 387 -68.21 -14.46 -4.18
N LEU A 388 -68.32 -13.40 -5.03
CA LEU A 388 -69.63 -12.90 -5.44
C LEU A 388 -70.42 -13.94 -6.23
N ALA A 389 -69.73 -14.72 -7.07
CA ALA A 389 -70.35 -15.82 -7.79
C ALA A 389 -70.78 -16.95 -6.86
N LEU A 390 -69.94 -17.29 -5.87
CA LEU A 390 -70.28 -18.29 -4.83
C LEU A 390 -71.45 -17.84 -3.97
N ALA A 391 -71.45 -16.53 -3.51
CA ALA A 391 -72.57 -15.99 -2.77
C ALA A 391 -73.90 -16.10 -3.56
N LYS A 392 -73.85 -15.72 -4.86
CA LYS A 392 -75.01 -15.88 -5.73
C LYS A 392 -75.41 -17.37 -5.95
N HIS A 393 -74.41 -18.25 -5.96
CA HIS A 393 -74.69 -19.66 -6.15
C HIS A 393 -75.19 -20.37 -4.89
N VAL A 394 -74.73 -19.90 -3.70
CA VAL A 394 -75.30 -20.41 -2.44
C VAL A 394 -76.77 -20.03 -2.31
N GLU A 395 -77.09 -18.81 -2.72
CA GLU A 395 -78.50 -18.36 -2.79
C GLU A 395 -79.32 -19.17 -3.81
N ALA A 396 -78.66 -19.60 -4.92
CA ALA A 396 -79.28 -20.47 -5.94
C ALA A 396 -79.25 -21.98 -5.52
N LEU A 397 -78.35 -22.36 -4.55
CA LEU A 397 -78.12 -23.72 -4.10
C LEU A 397 -79.20 -24.29 -3.14
N GLU A 398 -80.00 -23.51 -2.57
CA GLU A 398 -81.26 -24.00 -2.00
C GLU A 398 -82.11 -24.65 -3.08
N ASN A 399 -81.85 -24.39 -4.38
CA ASN A 399 -82.60 -24.87 -5.52
C ASN A 399 -81.88 -25.89 -6.44
N MET A 400 -80.57 -26.08 -6.38
CA MET A 400 -79.95 -26.96 -7.39
C MET A 400 -78.63 -27.62 -6.90
N ASN A 401 -78.75 -28.88 -6.45
CA ASN A 401 -77.63 -29.64 -5.91
C ASN A 401 -76.73 -30.33 -6.99
N ILE A 402 -76.97 -30.10 -8.23
CA ILE A 402 -76.24 -30.81 -9.32
C ILE A 402 -75.14 -29.95 -9.97
N GLU A 403 -75.27 -28.62 -9.92
CA GLU A 403 -74.34 -27.71 -10.63
C GLU A 403 -73.02 -27.48 -9.87
N LEU A 404 -72.97 -27.88 -8.58
CA LEU A 404 -71.84 -27.67 -7.69
C LEU A 404 -70.62 -28.55 -7.99
N GLN A 405 -70.82 -29.77 -8.49
CA GLN A 405 -69.69 -30.67 -8.78
C GLN A 405 -68.89 -30.25 -10.01
N GLU A 406 -69.52 -29.74 -11.08
CA GLU A 406 -68.83 -29.34 -12.30
C GLU A 406 -68.00 -28.06 -12.14
N ARG A 407 -68.45 -27.11 -11.28
CA ARG A 407 -67.69 -25.86 -11.03
C ARG A 407 -66.49 -26.04 -10.11
N GLY A 408 -66.51 -26.96 -9.17
CA GLY A 408 -65.37 -27.29 -8.31
C GLY A 408 -64.16 -27.75 -9.09
N GLU A 409 -64.40 -28.53 -10.16
CA GLU A 409 -63.32 -29.05 -11.01
C GLU A 409 -62.66 -27.94 -11.85
N ARG A 410 -63.47 -26.98 -12.39
CA ARG A 410 -62.95 -25.81 -13.13
C ARG A 410 -62.20 -24.85 -12.26
N LEU A 411 -62.61 -24.65 -11.02
CA LEU A 411 -61.95 -23.78 -10.06
C LEU A 411 -60.55 -24.33 -9.69
N ARG A 412 -60.44 -25.65 -9.55
CA ARG A 412 -59.18 -26.35 -9.24
C ARG A 412 -58.15 -26.20 -10.37
N VAL A 413 -58.61 -26.27 -11.61
CA VAL A 413 -57.75 -26.10 -12.79
C VAL A 413 -57.20 -24.63 -12.87
N ALA A 414 -58.05 -23.64 -12.64
CA ALA A 414 -57.63 -22.24 -12.65
C ALA A 414 -56.64 -21.90 -11.52
N TYR A 415 -56.80 -22.49 -10.34
CA TYR A 415 -55.88 -22.33 -9.21
C TYR A 415 -54.51 -22.93 -9.51
N HIS A 416 -54.47 -24.14 -10.13
CA HIS A 416 -53.19 -24.74 -10.52
C HIS A 416 -52.47 -23.97 -11.63
N GLN A 417 -53.21 -23.36 -12.56
CA GLN A 417 -52.64 -22.51 -13.60
C GLN A 417 -52.09 -21.20 -13.00
N ALA A 418 -52.79 -20.55 -12.06
CA ALA A 418 -52.31 -19.33 -11.38
C ALA A 418 -51.06 -19.59 -10.54
N GLN A 419 -51.02 -20.75 -9.84
CA GLN A 419 -49.87 -21.16 -9.04
C GLN A 419 -48.62 -21.48 -9.88
N ALA A 420 -48.82 -22.06 -11.07
CA ALA A 420 -47.72 -22.30 -12.03
C ALA A 420 -47.16 -20.99 -12.59
N ALA A 421 -48.02 -20.00 -12.89
CA ALA A 421 -47.58 -18.67 -13.36
C ALA A 421 -46.79 -17.90 -12.29
N ASP A 422 -47.19 -17.98 -11.02
CA ASP A 422 -46.55 -17.30 -9.90
C ASP A 422 -45.14 -17.88 -9.58
N ARG A 423 -44.99 -19.19 -9.67
CA ARG A 423 -43.67 -19.85 -9.52
C ARG A 423 -42.69 -19.47 -10.62
N LEU A 424 -43.13 -19.36 -11.86
CA LEU A 424 -42.31 -18.94 -13.00
C LEU A 424 -41.83 -17.47 -12.82
N LYS A 425 -42.71 -16.59 -12.37
CA LYS A 425 -42.41 -15.19 -12.14
C LYS A 425 -41.36 -14.95 -11.01
N THR A 426 -41.57 -15.67 -9.90
CA THR A 426 -40.65 -15.55 -8.74
C THR A 426 -39.26 -16.05 -9.08
N SER A 427 -39.16 -17.17 -9.81
CA SER A 427 -37.89 -17.73 -10.26
C SER A 427 -37.15 -16.78 -11.24
N PHE A 428 -37.89 -16.16 -12.14
CA PHE A 428 -37.33 -15.21 -13.12
C PHE A 428 -36.75 -13.95 -12.45
N LEU A 429 -37.51 -13.33 -11.54
CA LEU A 429 -37.05 -12.14 -10.81
C LEU A 429 -35.81 -12.42 -9.94
N HIS A 430 -35.78 -13.58 -9.30
CA HIS A 430 -34.64 -13.99 -8.45
C HIS A 430 -33.34 -14.15 -9.26
N ASN A 431 -33.42 -14.85 -10.39
CA ASN A 431 -32.26 -15.04 -11.28
C ASN A 431 -31.75 -13.70 -11.82
N MET A 432 -32.63 -12.78 -12.17
CA MET A 432 -32.26 -11.47 -12.70
C MET A 432 -31.53 -10.60 -11.68
N THR A 433 -32.07 -10.55 -10.47
CA THR A 433 -31.46 -9.74 -9.39
C THR A 433 -30.03 -10.22 -9.10
N ASN A 434 -29.82 -11.54 -9.08
CA ASN A 434 -28.51 -12.10 -8.83
C ASN A 434 -27.49 -11.84 -9.95
N GLN A 435 -27.94 -11.88 -11.21
CA GLN A 435 -27.06 -11.62 -12.35
C GLN A 435 -26.65 -10.14 -12.50
N MET A 436 -27.51 -9.21 -12.06
CA MET A 436 -27.20 -7.76 -12.12
C MET A 436 -26.38 -7.27 -10.92
N LEU A 437 -26.54 -7.87 -9.74
CA LEU A 437 -25.84 -7.45 -8.53
C LEU A 437 -24.32 -7.64 -8.61
N SER A 438 -23.87 -8.75 -9.19
CA SER A 438 -22.45 -9.07 -9.26
C SER A 438 -21.61 -8.06 -10.07
N PRO A 439 -21.94 -7.74 -11.33
CA PRO A 439 -21.18 -6.72 -12.09
C PRO A 439 -21.25 -5.32 -11.47
N VAL A 440 -22.40 -4.90 -10.95
CA VAL A 440 -22.56 -3.58 -10.29
C VAL A 440 -21.65 -3.49 -9.06
N GLN A 441 -21.54 -4.56 -8.31
CA GLN A 441 -20.70 -4.63 -7.11
C GLN A 441 -19.22 -4.55 -7.47
N ILE A 442 -18.79 -5.30 -8.48
CA ILE A 442 -17.41 -5.24 -9.00
C ILE A 442 -17.06 -3.83 -9.51
N MET A 443 -17.97 -3.17 -10.20
CA MET A 443 -17.76 -1.78 -10.65
C MET A 443 -17.59 -0.83 -9.47
N SER A 444 -18.44 -0.93 -8.46
CA SER A 444 -18.37 -0.09 -7.25
C SER A 444 -17.04 -0.26 -6.50
N GLU A 445 -16.56 -1.49 -6.40
CA GLU A 445 -15.26 -1.82 -5.80
C GLU A 445 -14.10 -1.18 -6.58
N ARG A 446 -14.10 -1.34 -7.92
CA ARG A 446 -13.06 -0.77 -8.78
C ARG A 446 -13.05 0.76 -8.82
N VAL A 447 -14.20 1.39 -8.78
CA VAL A 447 -14.32 2.86 -8.66
C VAL A 447 -13.77 3.34 -7.31
N THR A 448 -14.01 2.58 -6.26
CA THR A 448 -13.48 2.88 -4.92
C THR A 448 -11.94 2.76 -4.89
N ASP A 449 -11.41 1.71 -5.51
CA ASP A 449 -9.95 1.52 -5.68
C ASP A 449 -9.31 2.69 -6.45
N LEU A 450 -9.94 3.15 -7.54
CA LEU A 450 -9.50 4.33 -8.31
C LEU A 450 -9.47 5.62 -7.48
N TYR A 451 -10.41 5.81 -6.57
CA TYR A 451 -10.49 7.01 -5.74
C TYR A 451 -9.44 7.05 -4.62
N GLN A 452 -8.91 5.88 -4.24
CA GLN A 452 -7.98 5.72 -3.12
C GLN A 452 -6.50 5.84 -3.52
N MET A 453 -6.17 5.76 -4.81
CA MET A 453 -4.79 5.75 -5.28
C MET A 453 -4.32 7.15 -5.71
N GLN A 454 -3.55 7.82 -4.86
CA GLN A 454 -2.96 9.14 -5.16
C GLN A 454 -1.79 9.13 -6.16
N THR A 455 -1.24 7.96 -6.51
CA THR A 455 -0.12 7.85 -7.47
C THR A 455 -0.17 6.51 -8.21
N MET A 456 -0.85 6.49 -9.33
CA MET A 456 -0.85 5.32 -10.23
C MET A 456 0.08 5.50 -11.44
N LYS A 457 0.73 4.41 -11.85
CA LYS A 457 1.28 4.30 -13.21
C LYS A 457 0.12 4.19 -14.20
N SER A 458 0.25 4.84 -15.36
CA SER A 458 -0.76 4.87 -16.44
C SER A 458 -1.34 3.49 -16.77
N GLN A 459 -0.53 2.45 -16.68
CA GLN A 459 -0.93 1.06 -17.02
C GLN A 459 -1.93 0.43 -16.04
N ASP A 460 -1.90 0.81 -14.77
CA ASP A 460 -2.82 0.26 -13.76
C ASP A 460 -4.16 1.02 -13.78
N PHE A 461 -4.12 2.31 -14.11
CA PHE A 461 -5.33 3.10 -14.37
C PHE A 461 -6.09 2.57 -15.59
N ASP A 462 -5.38 2.30 -16.69
CA ASP A 462 -6.00 1.76 -17.92
C ASP A 462 -6.61 0.37 -17.67
N ARG A 463 -5.97 -0.47 -16.87
CA ARG A 463 -6.54 -1.78 -16.45
C ARG A 463 -7.81 -1.63 -15.62
N MET A 464 -7.83 -0.72 -14.65
CA MET A 464 -9.01 -0.50 -13.81
C MET A 464 -10.15 0.15 -14.60
N ALA A 465 -9.83 1.08 -15.48
CA ALA A 465 -10.79 1.66 -16.40
C ALA A 465 -11.39 0.61 -17.36
N ASP A 466 -10.55 -0.26 -17.90
CA ASP A 466 -10.94 -1.38 -18.77
C ASP A 466 -11.82 -2.39 -18.01
N ASP A 467 -11.50 -2.71 -16.76
CA ASP A 467 -12.32 -3.57 -15.89
C ASP A 467 -13.70 -2.94 -15.64
N ILE A 468 -13.78 -1.65 -15.34
CA ILE A 468 -15.04 -0.92 -15.14
C ILE A 468 -15.85 -0.91 -16.43
N GLN A 469 -15.22 -0.61 -17.56
CA GLN A 469 -15.86 -0.62 -18.87
C GLN A 469 -16.40 -2.01 -19.21
N LYS A 470 -15.62 -3.05 -18.98
CA LYS A 470 -16.00 -4.45 -19.21
C LYS A 470 -17.21 -4.88 -18.37
N GLN A 471 -17.26 -4.47 -17.09
CA GLN A 471 -18.44 -4.73 -16.25
C GLN A 471 -19.66 -3.91 -16.71
N GLY A 472 -19.45 -2.69 -17.20
CA GLY A 472 -20.49 -1.87 -17.84
C GLY A 472 -21.05 -2.51 -19.10
N GLU A 473 -20.21 -3.11 -19.93
CA GLU A 473 -20.61 -3.86 -21.12
C GLU A 473 -21.43 -5.11 -20.73
N VAL A 474 -21.01 -5.85 -19.71
CA VAL A 474 -21.78 -7.00 -19.19
C VAL A 474 -23.16 -6.60 -18.71
N ILE A 475 -23.30 -5.46 -18.02
CA ILE A 475 -24.61 -4.93 -17.59
C ILE A 475 -25.43 -4.51 -18.81
N THR A 476 -24.80 -3.87 -19.78
CA THR A 476 -25.46 -3.43 -20.99
C THR A 476 -25.98 -4.63 -21.82
N ASP A 477 -25.17 -5.67 -21.93
CA ASP A 477 -25.57 -6.92 -22.61
C ASP A 477 -26.70 -7.64 -21.88
N LEU A 478 -26.66 -7.70 -20.55
CA LEU A 478 -27.75 -8.23 -19.74
C LEU A 478 -29.04 -7.44 -19.93
N LEU A 479 -28.94 -6.10 -19.93
CA LEU A 479 -30.09 -5.21 -20.17
C LEU A 479 -30.63 -5.36 -21.60
N ASN A 480 -29.77 -5.47 -22.59
CA ASN A 480 -30.18 -5.72 -23.97
C ASN A 480 -30.86 -7.07 -24.15
N HIS A 481 -30.31 -8.12 -23.52
CA HIS A 481 -30.93 -9.44 -23.52
C HIS A 481 -32.33 -9.44 -22.88
N LEU A 482 -32.49 -8.62 -21.84
CA LEU A 482 -33.77 -8.40 -21.17
C LEU A 482 -34.77 -7.64 -22.01
N LEU A 483 -34.30 -6.62 -22.72
CA LEU A 483 -35.12 -5.85 -23.68
C LEU A 483 -35.57 -6.73 -24.85
N GLU A 484 -34.70 -7.63 -25.33
CA GLU A 484 -35.05 -8.62 -26.35
C GLU A 484 -36.10 -9.60 -25.85
N LEU A 485 -35.88 -10.20 -24.66
CA LEU A 485 -36.85 -11.10 -24.03
C LEU A 485 -38.20 -10.40 -23.74
N SER A 486 -38.15 -9.13 -23.30
CA SER A 486 -39.37 -8.32 -23.10
C SER A 486 -40.10 -8.01 -24.42
N LYS A 487 -39.37 -7.74 -25.50
CA LYS A 487 -39.93 -7.54 -26.85
C LYS A 487 -40.49 -8.84 -27.43
N GLU A 488 -39.79 -9.98 -27.19
CA GLU A 488 -40.33 -11.27 -27.62
C GLU A 488 -41.60 -11.66 -26.85
N ALA A 489 -41.67 -11.33 -25.54
CA ALA A 489 -42.86 -11.57 -24.72
C ALA A 489 -44.04 -10.68 -25.21
N THR A 490 -43.81 -9.40 -25.47
CA THR A 490 -44.84 -8.48 -26.01
C THR A 490 -45.21 -8.83 -27.46
N GLY A 491 -44.24 -9.23 -28.29
CA GLY A 491 -44.52 -9.62 -29.67
C GLY A 491 -45.25 -10.98 -29.82
N LYS A 492 -45.27 -11.82 -28.78
CA LYS A 492 -46.09 -13.05 -28.72
C LYS A 492 -47.53 -12.75 -28.30
N GLU A 493 -47.75 -11.74 -27.46
CA GLU A 493 -49.12 -11.35 -27.09
C GLU A 493 -49.89 -10.72 -28.28
N GLU A 494 -49.20 -9.94 -29.16
CA GLU A 494 -49.82 -9.38 -30.35
C GLU A 494 -50.12 -10.40 -31.48
N ARG A 495 -49.59 -11.63 -31.41
CA ARG A 495 -49.85 -12.71 -32.36
C ARG A 495 -50.99 -13.69 -31.94
N HIS A 496 -51.48 -13.55 -30.71
CA HIS A 496 -52.56 -14.37 -30.17
C HIS A 496 -53.80 -13.56 -29.75
N ALA A 497 -53.88 -12.28 -30.09
CA ALA A 497 -55.09 -11.43 -30.11
C ALA A 497 -55.59 -11.36 -31.57
#